data_01a9f76be590797c4d5f4f6e03eb8d26
#
_entry.id   01a9f76be590797c4d5f4f6e03eb8d26
#
_cell.length_a   1.000
_cell.length_b   1.000
_cell.length_c   1.000
_cell.angle_alpha   90.00
_cell.angle_beta   90.00
_cell.angle_gamma   90.00
#
_symmetry.space_group_name_H-M   'P 1'
#
loop_
_entity.id
_entity.type
_entity.pdbx_description
1 polymer ?
#
loop_
_entity_poly.entity_id
_entity_poly.type
_entity_poly.pdbx_seq_one_letter_code
_entity_poly.pdbx_strand_id
1 'polypeptide(L)'
;MDIRKKTEIIIKELNEKLIEREHIVPMILLTLYSKSHMLLLGPPGVGKTYAVELITHFAKELKYFEYLITGDTSLDELFGTKVVEANGTISYNIEHSMLDSHITFVDELFKAPSWLLNSLLGITHTSRSFFQRGRGKLKSPMISMFAAANELPENDASAAFDDRILFRFWVDEIKDIANFKRFAKRDFDRTKTFSVSLSLDELMDIEEESKKIF
;
A
#
# COMPACT_ATOMS: atom_id res chain seq x y z
N MET A 1 -8.25 -17.32 17.19
CA MET A 1 -8.94 -17.87 15.98
C MET A 1 -7.86 -18.13 14.97
N ASP A 2 -7.95 -19.25 14.24
CA ASP A 2 -6.96 -19.58 13.20
C ASP A 2 -6.92 -18.50 12.12
N ILE A 3 -5.72 -18.20 11.63
CA ILE A 3 -5.47 -17.17 10.62
C ILE A 3 -6.23 -17.42 9.31
N ARG A 4 -6.37 -18.69 8.91
CA ARG A 4 -7.14 -19.07 7.72
C ARG A 4 -8.60 -18.67 7.83
N LYS A 5 -9.21 -18.93 8.98
CA LYS A 5 -10.61 -18.53 9.24
C LYS A 5 -10.76 -17.02 9.28
N LYS A 6 -9.80 -16.30 9.86
CA LYS A 6 -9.79 -14.82 9.81
C LYS A 6 -9.73 -14.32 8.37
N THR A 7 -8.84 -14.89 7.55
CA THR A 7 -8.68 -14.55 6.13
C THR A 7 -9.97 -14.73 5.35
N GLU A 8 -10.65 -15.87 5.52
CA GLU A 8 -11.93 -16.17 4.85
C GLU A 8 -13.01 -15.14 5.23
N ILE A 9 -13.09 -14.78 6.51
CA ILE A 9 -14.04 -13.77 7.00
C ILE A 9 -13.70 -12.40 6.38
N ILE A 10 -12.44 -11.98 6.40
CA ILE A 10 -12.01 -10.69 5.84
C ILE A 10 -12.30 -10.64 4.34
N ILE A 11 -12.02 -11.70 3.58
CA ILE A 11 -12.34 -11.77 2.14
C ILE A 11 -13.84 -11.58 1.92
N LYS A 12 -14.66 -12.29 2.69
CA LYS A 12 -16.12 -12.15 2.60
C LYS A 12 -16.58 -10.72 2.87
N GLU A 13 -16.13 -10.14 3.97
CA GLU A 13 -16.50 -8.78 4.37
C GLU A 13 -15.99 -7.71 3.39
N LEU A 14 -14.79 -7.89 2.81
CA LEU A 14 -14.29 -7.03 1.74
C LEU A 14 -15.15 -7.10 0.48
N ASN A 15 -15.58 -8.30 0.08
CA ASN A 15 -16.46 -8.47 -1.09
C ASN A 15 -17.86 -7.89 -0.87
N GLU A 16 -18.32 -7.78 0.36
CA GLU A 16 -19.57 -7.07 0.70
C GLU A 16 -19.42 -5.54 0.57
N LYS A 17 -18.20 -5.02 0.75
CA LYS A 17 -17.87 -3.59 0.71
C LYS A 17 -17.39 -3.10 -0.66
N LEU A 18 -16.88 -4.00 -1.47
CA LEU A 18 -16.28 -3.72 -2.77
C LEU A 18 -17.07 -4.41 -3.89
N ILE A 19 -17.68 -3.62 -4.77
CA ILE A 19 -18.48 -4.14 -5.89
C ILE A 19 -17.58 -4.47 -7.09
N GLU A 20 -17.69 -5.70 -7.62
CA GLU A 20 -16.89 -6.20 -8.75
C GLU A 20 -15.38 -6.14 -8.52
N ARG A 21 -14.95 -6.49 -7.29
CA ARG A 21 -13.52 -6.51 -6.90
C ARG A 21 -13.08 -7.87 -6.33
N GLU A 22 -13.88 -8.91 -6.54
CA GLU A 22 -13.67 -10.25 -5.99
C GLU A 22 -12.32 -10.86 -6.40
N HIS A 23 -11.79 -10.46 -7.54
CA HIS A 23 -10.49 -10.90 -8.05
C HIS A 23 -9.31 -10.14 -7.41
N ILE A 24 -9.53 -8.91 -6.90
CA ILE A 24 -8.49 -8.08 -6.27
C ILE A 24 -8.40 -8.36 -4.77
N VAL A 25 -9.53 -8.61 -4.12
CA VAL A 25 -9.63 -8.79 -2.67
C VAL A 25 -8.65 -9.83 -2.13
N PRO A 26 -8.60 -11.09 -2.63
CA PRO A 26 -7.64 -12.07 -2.14
C PRO A 26 -6.19 -11.66 -2.41
N MET A 27 -5.94 -10.88 -3.46
CA MET A 27 -4.61 -10.43 -3.82
C MET A 27 -4.11 -9.30 -2.91
N ILE A 28 -5.00 -8.48 -2.37
CA ILE A 28 -4.66 -7.50 -1.33
C ILE A 28 -4.09 -8.24 -0.09
N LEU A 29 -4.78 -9.29 0.36
CA LEU A 29 -4.31 -10.09 1.50
C LEU A 29 -3.03 -10.85 1.19
N LEU A 30 -2.92 -11.42 -0.02
CA LEU A 30 -1.69 -12.08 -0.45
C LEU A 30 -0.51 -11.11 -0.47
N THR A 31 -0.72 -9.87 -0.90
CA THR A 31 0.30 -8.82 -0.90
C THR A 31 0.80 -8.54 0.52
N LEU A 32 -0.12 -8.46 1.49
CA LEU A 32 0.23 -8.27 2.90
C LEU A 32 0.99 -9.49 3.46
N TYR A 33 0.51 -10.70 3.21
CA TYR A 33 1.08 -11.94 3.74
C TYR A 33 2.45 -12.24 3.16
N SER A 34 2.64 -11.97 1.86
CA SER A 34 3.94 -12.14 1.19
C SER A 34 4.90 -10.96 1.41
N LYS A 35 4.46 -9.92 2.14
CA LYS A 35 5.22 -8.66 2.31
C LYS A 35 5.71 -8.08 0.99
N SER A 36 4.93 -8.24 -0.05
CA SER A 36 5.21 -7.76 -1.40
C SER A 36 4.58 -6.39 -1.65
N HIS A 37 4.64 -5.92 -2.86
CA HIS A 37 4.06 -4.65 -3.30
C HIS A 37 3.01 -4.89 -4.37
N MET A 38 2.00 -4.02 -4.45
CA MET A 38 0.92 -4.09 -5.41
C MET A 38 0.73 -2.77 -6.14
N LEU A 39 0.51 -2.84 -7.43
CA LEU A 39 0.11 -1.73 -8.27
C LEU A 39 -1.33 -1.93 -8.76
N LEU A 40 -2.17 -0.96 -8.49
CA LEU A 40 -3.54 -0.86 -8.99
C LEU A 40 -3.59 0.12 -10.16
N LEU A 41 -3.80 -0.41 -11.35
CA LEU A 41 -3.94 0.37 -12.58
C LEU A 41 -5.42 0.55 -12.92
N GLY A 42 -5.78 1.66 -13.52
CA GLY A 42 -7.16 1.85 -14.01
C GLY A 42 -7.61 3.30 -13.95
N PRO A 43 -8.76 3.62 -14.56
CA PRO A 43 -9.25 4.99 -14.64
C PRO A 43 -9.48 5.62 -13.26
N PRO A 44 -9.56 6.95 -13.16
CA PRO A 44 -9.88 7.62 -11.91
C PRO A 44 -11.31 7.25 -11.44
N GLY A 45 -11.53 7.27 -10.12
CA GLY A 45 -12.86 7.07 -9.54
C GLY A 45 -13.34 5.61 -9.43
N VAL A 46 -12.54 4.61 -9.82
CA VAL A 46 -12.91 3.18 -9.73
C VAL A 46 -12.72 2.56 -8.35
N GLY A 47 -12.32 3.35 -7.34
CA GLY A 47 -12.22 2.90 -5.95
C GLY A 47 -10.89 2.24 -5.58
N LYS A 48 -9.78 2.53 -6.28
CA LYS A 48 -8.43 2.02 -5.96
C LYS A 48 -8.03 2.38 -4.53
N THR A 49 -8.10 3.66 -4.19
CA THR A 49 -7.78 4.19 -2.86
C THR A 49 -8.67 3.56 -1.78
N TYR A 50 -9.98 3.48 -2.03
CA TYR A 50 -10.92 2.90 -1.07
C TYR A 50 -10.62 1.43 -0.76
N ALA A 51 -10.24 0.65 -1.76
CA ALA A 51 -9.88 -0.75 -1.56
C ALA A 51 -8.67 -0.93 -0.63
N VAL A 52 -7.67 -0.05 -0.74
CA VAL A 52 -6.49 -0.07 0.13
C VAL A 52 -6.81 0.51 1.51
N GLU A 53 -7.59 1.59 1.58
CA GLU A 53 -8.03 2.17 2.85
C GLU A 53 -8.72 1.15 3.76
N LEU A 54 -9.51 0.24 3.21
CA LEU A 54 -10.16 -0.82 3.98
C LEU A 54 -9.18 -1.70 4.77
N ILE A 55 -7.92 -1.80 4.35
CA ILE A 55 -6.88 -2.54 5.08
C ILE A 55 -6.72 -1.98 6.49
N THR A 56 -6.74 -0.66 6.65
CA THR A 56 -6.55 0.01 7.96
C THR A 56 -7.65 -0.36 8.97
N HIS A 57 -8.78 -0.86 8.50
CA HIS A 57 -9.92 -1.19 9.33
C HIS A 57 -9.91 -2.62 9.87
N PHE A 58 -9.24 -3.55 9.19
CA PHE A 58 -9.03 -4.89 9.73
C PHE A 58 -7.60 -5.13 10.24
N ALA A 59 -6.66 -4.23 9.93
CA ALA A 59 -5.27 -4.28 10.40
C ALA A 59 -4.93 -3.03 11.23
N LYS A 60 -5.70 -2.79 12.29
CA LYS A 60 -5.71 -1.53 13.06
C LYS A 60 -4.40 -1.18 13.78
N GLU A 61 -3.57 -2.19 14.07
CA GLU A 61 -2.28 -1.98 14.71
C GLU A 61 -1.20 -1.49 13.74
N LEU A 62 -1.46 -1.56 12.44
CA LEU A 62 -0.51 -1.18 11.43
C LEU A 62 -0.56 0.34 11.20
N LYS A 63 0.61 0.96 11.26
CA LYS A 63 0.76 2.36 10.87
C LYS A 63 0.54 2.49 9.37
N TYR A 64 -0.35 3.37 8.96
CA TYR A 64 -0.71 3.65 7.57
C TYR A 64 -0.20 5.02 7.15
N PHE A 65 0.37 5.08 5.97
CA PHE A 65 0.78 6.32 5.31
C PHE A 65 0.15 6.38 3.94
N GLU A 66 -0.47 7.50 3.61
CA GLU A 66 -1.08 7.75 2.31
C GLU A 66 -0.56 9.06 1.73
N TYR A 67 -0.24 9.04 0.45
CA TYR A 67 0.23 10.23 -0.25
C TYR A 67 -0.18 10.23 -1.72
N LEU A 68 -0.65 11.39 -2.20
CA LEU A 68 -0.92 11.65 -3.61
C LEU A 68 0.29 12.32 -4.24
N ILE A 69 0.95 11.61 -5.15
CA ILE A 69 2.12 12.12 -5.86
C ILE A 69 1.72 13.22 -6.85
N THR A 70 2.51 14.28 -6.84
CA THR A 70 2.46 15.37 -7.82
C THR A 70 3.84 15.61 -8.42
N GLY A 71 3.92 16.41 -9.50
CA GLY A 71 5.22 16.74 -10.10
C GLY A 71 6.17 17.49 -9.16
N ASP A 72 5.62 18.15 -8.13
CA ASP A 72 6.36 18.96 -7.16
C ASP A 72 6.62 18.24 -5.83
N THR A 73 6.22 16.93 -5.72
CA THR A 73 6.40 16.15 -4.50
C THR A 73 7.88 16.08 -4.12
N SER A 74 8.18 16.44 -2.88
CA SER A 74 9.54 16.43 -2.32
C SER A 74 9.84 15.16 -1.52
N LEU A 75 11.14 14.88 -1.29
CA LEU A 75 11.54 13.76 -0.42
C LEU A 75 11.11 13.96 1.03
N ASP A 76 11.12 15.20 1.51
CA ASP A 76 10.79 15.51 2.90
C ASP A 76 9.31 15.21 3.21
N GLU A 77 8.42 15.34 2.24
CA GLU A 77 7.00 14.99 2.39
C GLU A 77 6.78 13.48 2.51
N LEU A 78 7.59 12.66 1.84
CA LEU A 78 7.47 11.21 1.88
C LEU A 78 8.29 10.58 3.01
N PHE A 79 9.51 11.08 3.26
CA PHE A 79 10.49 10.40 4.11
C PHE A 79 10.76 11.09 5.43
N GLY A 80 10.08 12.21 5.69
CA GLY A 80 10.23 12.98 6.92
C GLY A 80 11.15 14.19 6.78
N THR A 81 10.90 15.16 7.62
CA THR A 81 11.48 16.50 7.54
C THR A 81 12.83 16.59 8.25
N LYS A 82 13.70 17.41 7.69
CA LYS A 82 14.97 17.76 8.30
C LYS A 82 14.76 18.70 9.48
N VAL A 83 15.36 18.37 10.63
CA VAL A 83 15.32 19.16 11.85
C VAL A 83 16.75 19.57 12.23
N VAL A 84 16.96 20.84 12.55
CA VAL A 84 18.22 21.32 13.10
C VAL A 84 18.07 21.41 14.62
N GLU A 85 18.81 20.58 15.33
CA GLU A 85 18.85 20.54 16.79
C GLU A 85 19.51 21.79 17.35
N ALA A 86 19.25 22.12 18.63
CA ALA A 86 19.83 23.28 19.30
C ALA A 86 21.36 23.28 19.33
N ASN A 87 21.99 22.11 19.26
CA ASN A 87 23.45 21.92 19.20
C ASN A 87 24.02 22.02 17.77
N GLY A 88 23.20 22.35 16.77
CA GLY A 88 23.59 22.43 15.37
C GLY A 88 23.62 21.08 14.63
N THR A 89 23.31 19.98 15.32
CA THR A 89 23.21 18.65 14.68
C THR A 89 21.96 18.59 13.81
N ILE A 90 22.07 17.96 12.64
CA ILE A 90 20.93 17.72 11.77
C ILE A 90 20.34 16.35 12.12
N SER A 91 19.07 16.36 12.50
CA SER A 91 18.25 15.17 12.66
C SER A 91 17.12 15.15 11.61
N TYR A 92 16.38 14.06 11.55
CA TYR A 92 15.21 13.94 10.68
C TYR A 92 14.05 13.43 11.50
N ASN A 93 12.94 14.14 11.45
CA ASN A 93 11.70 13.64 11.98
C ASN A 93 11.02 12.76 10.93
N ILE A 94 11.01 11.44 11.16
CA ILE A 94 10.36 10.45 10.30
C ILE A 94 8.96 10.08 10.79
N GLU A 95 8.53 10.61 11.92
CA GLU A 95 7.21 10.34 12.49
C GLU A 95 6.12 10.70 11.47
N HIS A 96 5.15 9.80 11.32
CA HIS A 96 4.06 9.91 10.34
C HIS A 96 4.51 9.96 8.86
N SER A 97 5.75 9.56 8.55
CA SER A 97 6.24 9.44 7.19
C SER A 97 6.14 8.00 6.67
N MET A 98 6.41 7.82 5.38
CA MET A 98 6.55 6.49 4.75
C MET A 98 7.60 5.61 5.47
N LEU A 99 8.65 6.21 6.04
CA LEU A 99 9.71 5.49 6.75
C LEU A 99 9.27 4.95 8.12
N ASP A 100 8.20 5.47 8.69
CA ASP A 100 7.62 5.04 9.98
C ASP A 100 6.35 4.18 9.79
N SER A 101 5.93 3.92 8.57
CA SER A 101 4.69 3.19 8.28
C SER A 101 4.91 1.71 7.99
N HIS A 102 3.90 0.89 8.34
CA HIS A 102 3.83 -0.53 7.98
C HIS A 102 3.18 -0.74 6.62
N ILE A 103 2.15 0.04 6.32
CA ILE A 103 1.45 0.04 5.05
C ILE A 103 1.53 1.43 4.45
N THR A 104 1.97 1.49 3.22
CA THR A 104 2.03 2.73 2.45
C THR A 104 1.11 2.65 1.26
N PHE A 105 0.31 3.67 1.03
CA PHE A 105 -0.43 3.88 -0.22
C PHE A 105 0.09 5.12 -0.94
N VAL A 106 0.46 4.94 -2.18
CA VAL A 106 0.95 6.02 -3.05
C VAL A 106 0.06 6.13 -4.27
N ASP A 107 -0.72 7.20 -4.33
CA ASP A 107 -1.58 7.45 -5.48
C ASP A 107 -0.85 8.25 -6.56
N GLU A 108 -1.24 8.05 -7.82
CA GLU A 108 -0.65 8.66 -9.00
C GLU A 108 0.87 8.43 -9.12
N LEU A 109 1.31 7.22 -8.80
CA LEU A 109 2.74 6.85 -8.68
C LEU A 109 3.60 7.32 -9.86
N PHE A 110 3.13 7.14 -11.11
CA PHE A 110 3.93 7.46 -12.30
C PHE A 110 3.96 8.93 -12.67
N LYS A 111 3.26 9.81 -11.92
CA LYS A 111 3.48 11.25 -11.97
C LYS A 111 4.75 11.69 -11.22
N ALA A 112 5.34 10.78 -10.45
CA ALA A 112 6.60 11.04 -9.76
C ALA A 112 7.73 11.33 -10.76
N PRO A 113 8.56 12.34 -10.53
CA PRO A 113 9.76 12.53 -11.31
C PRO A 113 10.73 11.37 -11.11
N SER A 114 11.56 11.07 -12.12
CA SER A 114 12.46 9.89 -12.12
C SER A 114 13.36 9.81 -10.89
N TRP A 115 13.84 10.94 -10.37
CA TRP A 115 14.67 10.95 -9.17
C TRP A 115 13.92 10.50 -7.91
N LEU A 116 12.61 10.78 -7.82
CA LEU A 116 11.76 10.36 -6.72
C LEU A 116 11.48 8.85 -6.79
N LEU A 117 11.13 8.34 -7.98
CA LEU A 117 10.98 6.89 -8.21
C LEU A 117 12.25 6.13 -7.84
N ASN A 118 13.42 6.62 -8.25
CA ASN A 118 14.71 6.02 -7.88
C ASN A 118 14.93 6.01 -6.36
N SER A 119 14.46 7.01 -5.64
CA SER A 119 14.54 7.05 -4.17
C SER A 119 13.63 6.00 -3.52
N LEU A 120 12.46 5.76 -4.10
CA LEU A 120 11.51 4.72 -3.64
C LEU A 120 12.04 3.29 -3.87
N LEU A 121 12.91 3.07 -4.87
CA LEU A 121 13.48 1.76 -5.18
C LEU A 121 14.20 1.12 -3.98
N GLY A 122 14.83 1.93 -3.12
CA GLY A 122 15.52 1.43 -1.92
C GLY A 122 14.56 0.85 -0.89
N ILE A 123 13.39 1.45 -0.73
CA ILE A 123 12.38 1.04 0.25
C ILE A 123 11.58 -0.17 -0.24
N THR A 124 11.34 -0.26 -1.54
CA THR A 124 10.63 -1.39 -2.15
C THR A 124 11.51 -2.64 -2.31
N HIS A 125 12.82 -2.50 -2.09
CA HIS A 125 13.72 -3.64 -2.07
C HIS A 125 13.53 -4.49 -0.80
N THR A 126 13.88 -5.77 -0.85
CA THR A 126 13.79 -6.71 0.28
C THR A 126 14.51 -6.23 1.54
N SER A 127 15.54 -5.39 1.39
CA SER A 127 16.25 -4.79 2.53
C SER A 127 15.46 -3.70 3.26
N ARG A 128 14.34 -3.23 2.70
CA ARG A 128 13.47 -2.16 3.26
C ARG A 128 14.27 -1.00 3.80
N SER A 129 15.25 -0.54 3.06
CA SER A 129 16.19 0.46 3.54
C SER A 129 16.26 1.66 2.63
N PHE A 130 16.26 2.82 3.25
CA PHE A 130 16.47 4.10 2.63
C PHE A 130 17.86 4.63 3.01
N PHE A 131 18.62 5.07 2.03
CA PHE A 131 19.92 5.67 2.26
C PHE A 131 19.77 7.20 2.27
N GLN A 132 20.06 7.81 3.40
CA GLN A 132 20.03 9.26 3.54
C GLN A 132 21.44 9.80 3.78
N ARG A 133 21.82 10.80 2.97
CA ARG A 133 23.13 11.43 3.06
C ARG A 133 23.31 12.08 4.43
N GLY A 134 24.35 11.66 5.17
CA GLY A 134 24.64 12.13 6.53
C GLY A 134 24.09 11.26 7.66
N ARG A 135 23.17 10.33 7.40
CA ARG A 135 22.61 9.40 8.41
C ARG A 135 22.91 7.93 8.16
N GLY A 136 23.39 7.60 6.95
CA GLY A 136 23.58 6.22 6.57
C GLY A 136 22.28 5.52 6.16
N LYS A 137 22.19 4.22 6.42
CA LYS A 137 21.09 3.34 6.02
C LYS A 137 20.02 3.29 7.10
N LEU A 138 18.82 3.79 6.81
CA LEU A 138 17.65 3.67 7.66
C LEU A 138 16.83 2.45 7.23
N LYS A 139 16.36 1.67 8.18
CA LYS A 139 15.39 0.59 7.92
C LYS A 139 13.98 1.12 8.14
N SER A 140 13.08 0.81 7.19
CA SER A 140 11.65 1.06 7.34
C SER A 140 10.95 -0.19 7.87
N PRO A 141 9.96 -0.06 8.77
CA PRO A 141 9.11 -1.16 9.21
C PRO A 141 8.09 -1.56 8.14
N MET A 142 8.12 -1.00 6.95
CA MET A 142 7.13 -1.20 5.90
C MET A 142 6.98 -2.68 5.55
N ILE A 143 5.76 -3.17 5.63
CA ILE A 143 5.37 -4.51 5.22
C ILE A 143 5.06 -4.52 3.73
N SER A 144 4.15 -3.65 3.32
CA SER A 144 3.70 -3.58 1.93
C SER A 144 3.47 -2.15 1.47
N MET A 145 3.78 -1.91 0.21
CA MET A 145 3.39 -0.70 -0.49
C MET A 145 2.33 -1.05 -1.52
N PHE A 146 1.23 -0.32 -1.46
CA PHE A 146 0.21 -0.29 -2.49
C PHE A 146 0.38 1.00 -3.27
N ALA A 147 0.38 0.90 -4.57
CA ALA A 147 0.46 2.06 -5.44
C ALA A 147 -0.74 2.07 -6.38
N ALA A 148 -1.15 3.26 -6.79
CA ALA A 148 -2.15 3.42 -7.82
C ALA A 148 -1.62 4.31 -8.94
N ALA A 149 -2.06 4.02 -10.16
CA ALA A 149 -1.80 4.84 -11.32
C ALA A 149 -2.95 4.73 -12.33
N ASN A 150 -3.15 5.79 -13.10
CA ASN A 150 -4.16 5.79 -14.16
C ASN A 150 -3.59 5.33 -15.50
N GLU A 151 -2.28 5.40 -15.65
CA GLU A 151 -1.54 5.14 -16.88
C GLU A 151 -0.38 4.17 -16.62
N LEU A 152 0.09 3.51 -17.65
CA LEU A 152 1.29 2.67 -17.61
C LEU A 152 2.54 3.55 -17.59
N PRO A 153 3.68 3.00 -17.09
CA PRO A 153 4.94 3.74 -17.07
C PRO A 153 5.41 4.07 -18.50
N GLU A 154 5.78 5.32 -18.73
CA GLU A 154 6.21 5.81 -20.04
C GLU A 154 7.74 5.95 -20.19
N ASN A 155 8.50 5.87 -19.09
CA ASN A 155 9.94 6.09 -19.10
C ASN A 155 10.71 4.98 -18.37
N ASP A 156 12.02 4.89 -18.61
CA ASP A 156 12.88 3.83 -18.05
C ASP A 156 12.90 3.78 -16.53
N ALA A 157 12.83 4.92 -15.85
CA ALA A 157 12.81 4.96 -14.39
C ALA A 157 11.50 4.40 -13.84
N SER A 158 10.39 4.70 -14.48
CA SER A 158 9.07 4.16 -14.14
C SER A 158 9.00 2.67 -14.43
N ALA A 159 9.58 2.21 -15.55
CA ALA A 159 9.67 0.80 -15.90
C ALA A 159 10.53 0.01 -14.90
N ALA A 160 11.68 0.55 -14.49
CA ALA A 160 12.55 -0.07 -13.48
C ALA A 160 11.88 -0.17 -12.11
N PHE A 161 11.00 0.77 -11.77
CA PHE A 161 10.20 0.71 -10.56
C PHE A 161 9.09 -0.34 -10.69
N ASP A 162 8.39 -0.36 -11.83
CA ASP A 162 7.33 -1.30 -12.13
C ASP A 162 7.81 -2.76 -12.05
N ASP A 163 9.01 -3.06 -12.53
CA ASP A 163 9.63 -4.40 -12.45
C ASP A 163 9.78 -4.93 -11.02
N ARG A 164 9.76 -4.07 -10.01
CA ARG A 164 9.86 -4.44 -8.59
C ARG A 164 8.54 -4.69 -7.92
N ILE A 165 7.44 -4.36 -8.59
CA ILE A 165 6.10 -4.61 -8.09
C ILE A 165 5.63 -5.97 -8.58
N LEU A 166 5.50 -6.91 -7.62
CA LEU A 166 5.13 -8.29 -7.94
C LEU A 166 3.71 -8.42 -8.47
N PHE A 167 2.78 -7.68 -7.87
CA PHE A 167 1.36 -7.79 -8.19
C PHE A 167 0.88 -6.54 -8.92
N ARG A 168 0.31 -6.72 -10.12
CA ARG A 168 -0.27 -5.66 -10.93
C ARG A 168 -1.69 -6.04 -11.31
N PHE A 169 -2.64 -5.16 -11.01
CA PHE A 169 -4.05 -5.41 -11.31
C PHE A 169 -4.68 -4.22 -11.99
N TRP A 170 -5.42 -4.51 -13.04
CA TRP A 170 -6.28 -3.52 -13.66
C TRP A 170 -7.62 -3.48 -12.96
N VAL A 171 -8.00 -2.30 -12.49
CA VAL A 171 -9.26 -2.01 -11.80
C VAL A 171 -10.18 -1.31 -12.79
N ASP A 172 -11.12 -2.06 -13.32
CA ASP A 172 -12.10 -1.55 -14.28
C ASP A 172 -13.23 -0.76 -13.60
N GLU A 173 -13.99 -0.04 -14.42
CA GLU A 173 -15.31 0.46 -14.03
C GLU A 173 -16.26 -0.70 -13.73
N ILE A 174 -17.37 -0.42 -13.02
CA ILE A 174 -18.44 -1.41 -12.79
C ILE A 174 -19.10 -1.72 -14.13
N LYS A 175 -19.07 -2.98 -14.55
CA LYS A 175 -19.55 -3.42 -15.87
C LYS A 175 -21.00 -3.90 -15.84
N ASP A 176 -21.39 -4.56 -14.76
CA ASP A 176 -22.75 -5.08 -14.62
C ASP A 176 -23.74 -3.97 -14.26
N ILE A 177 -24.83 -3.87 -15.02
CA ILE A 177 -25.86 -2.83 -14.82
C ILE A 177 -26.56 -2.96 -13.46
N ALA A 178 -26.77 -4.19 -12.97
CA ALA A 178 -27.39 -4.39 -11.66
C ALA A 178 -26.45 -3.93 -10.54
N ASN A 179 -25.17 -4.23 -10.65
CA ASN A 179 -24.13 -3.76 -9.74
C ASN A 179 -23.95 -2.24 -9.80
N PHE A 180 -23.99 -1.65 -10.98
CA PHE A 180 -23.98 -0.20 -11.13
C PHE A 180 -25.19 0.46 -10.46
N LYS A 181 -26.40 -0.14 -10.60
CA LYS A 181 -27.61 0.34 -9.91
C LYS A 181 -27.47 0.23 -8.39
N ARG A 182 -26.89 -0.87 -7.87
CA ARG A 182 -26.59 -1.04 -6.45
C ARG A 182 -25.61 0.04 -5.97
N PHE A 183 -24.55 0.28 -6.71
CA PHE A 183 -23.57 1.34 -6.41
C PHE A 183 -24.24 2.71 -6.40
N ALA A 184 -25.01 3.06 -7.44
CA ALA A 184 -25.71 4.35 -7.55
C ALA A 184 -26.73 4.56 -6.42
N LYS A 185 -27.43 3.51 -6.01
CA LYS A 185 -28.38 3.54 -4.88
C LYS A 185 -27.68 3.44 -3.52
N ARG A 186 -26.35 3.24 -3.50
CA ARG A 186 -25.56 2.96 -2.30
C ARG A 186 -26.03 1.71 -1.54
N ASP A 187 -26.53 0.72 -2.28
CA ASP A 187 -27.04 -0.55 -1.77
C ASP A 187 -25.90 -1.59 -1.67
N PHE A 188 -24.92 -1.29 -0.80
CA PHE A 188 -23.83 -2.16 -0.41
C PHE A 188 -23.30 -1.73 0.96
N ASP A 189 -22.58 -2.61 1.65
CA ASP A 189 -22.03 -2.28 2.96
C ASP A 189 -20.93 -1.21 2.83
N ARG A 190 -21.23 -0.05 3.39
CA ARG A 190 -20.31 1.11 3.43
C ARG A 190 -19.67 1.31 4.79
N THR A 191 -19.98 0.42 5.74
CA THR A 191 -19.33 0.46 7.04
C THR A 191 -17.86 0.06 6.85
N LYS A 192 -16.99 0.70 7.59
CA LYS A 192 -15.58 0.35 7.63
C LYS A 192 -15.28 -0.57 8.81
N THR A 193 -16.29 -1.29 9.32
CA THR A 193 -16.15 -2.24 10.42
C THR A 193 -15.90 -3.64 9.90
N PHE A 194 -15.02 -4.35 10.59
CA PHE A 194 -14.72 -5.76 10.36
C PHE A 194 -14.95 -6.54 11.64
N SER A 195 -15.48 -7.74 11.54
CA SER A 195 -15.76 -8.62 12.68
C SER A 195 -14.50 -9.26 13.26
N VAL A 196 -13.43 -9.28 12.46
CA VAL A 196 -12.12 -9.80 12.86
C VAL A 196 -11.03 -8.80 12.47
N SER A 197 -9.88 -8.91 13.16
CA SER A 197 -8.69 -8.09 12.84
C SER A 197 -7.45 -8.96 12.71
N LEU A 198 -6.49 -8.47 11.92
CA LEU A 198 -5.14 -9.01 11.82
C LEU A 198 -4.20 -8.16 12.68
N SER A 199 -3.43 -8.80 13.55
CA SER A 199 -2.36 -8.14 14.29
C SER A 199 -1.05 -8.11 13.50
N LEU A 200 -0.12 -7.26 13.93
CA LEU A 200 1.22 -7.24 13.35
C LEU A 200 1.93 -8.58 13.55
N ASP A 201 1.82 -9.19 14.73
CA ASP A 201 2.45 -10.46 15.04
C ASP A 201 1.91 -11.58 14.14
N GLU A 202 0.59 -11.64 13.93
CA GLU A 202 0.00 -12.62 13.00
C GLU A 202 0.53 -12.48 11.57
N LEU A 203 0.75 -11.25 11.09
CA LEU A 203 1.34 -11.02 9.77
C LEU A 203 2.82 -11.42 9.70
N MET A 204 3.55 -11.27 10.80
CA MET A 204 4.95 -11.70 10.87
C MET A 204 5.07 -13.23 10.90
N ASP A 205 4.21 -13.91 11.64
CA ASP A 205 4.19 -15.37 11.80
C ASP A 205 3.83 -16.10 10.48
N ILE A 206 2.94 -15.54 9.66
CA ILE A 206 2.58 -16.12 8.36
C ILE A 206 3.81 -16.33 7.48
N GLU A 207 4.74 -15.37 7.45
CA GLU A 207 5.96 -15.51 6.66
C GLU A 207 6.85 -16.65 7.19
N GLU A 208 6.97 -16.78 8.50
CA GLU A 208 7.77 -17.87 9.08
C GLU A 208 7.15 -19.25 8.84
N GLU A 209 5.83 -19.35 8.90
CA GLU A 209 5.14 -20.58 8.57
C GLU A 209 5.26 -20.96 7.09
N SER A 210 5.16 -19.98 6.18
CA SER A 210 5.32 -20.22 4.75
C SER A 210 6.71 -20.75 4.39
N LYS A 211 7.77 -20.27 5.06
CA LYS A 211 9.15 -20.75 4.88
C LYS A 211 9.37 -22.20 5.32
N LYS A 212 8.49 -22.74 6.16
CA LYS A 212 8.56 -24.17 6.62
C LYS A 212 7.91 -25.15 5.63
N ILE A 213 7.17 -24.63 4.65
CA ILE A 213 6.44 -25.45 3.67
C ILE A 213 7.28 -25.70 2.41
N PHE A 214 8.31 -24.90 2.18
CA PHE A 214 9.29 -25.00 1.10
C PHE A 214 10.70 -25.25 1.64
#